data_597b6e8db73b0d9d082eae523a46537c
#
_entry.id   597b6e8db73b0d9d082eae523a46537c
#
_cell.length_a   1.000
_cell.length_b   1.000
_cell.length_c   1.000
_cell.angle_alpha   90.00
_cell.angle_beta   90.00
_cell.angle_gamma   90.00
#
_symmetry.space_group_name_H-M   'P 1'
#
loop_
_entity.id
_entity.type
_entity.pdbx_description
1 polymer ?
#
loop_
_entity_poly.entity_id
_entity_poly.type
_entity_poly.pdbx_seq_one_letter_code
_entity_poly.pdbx_strand_id
1 'polypeptide(L)'
;MTAKKNYLISFVILLIICGSIKNSFATHISQPVLIDPKTHFTVGDTVVLSGWVEYNAQPAPDVLLNFKLIRSDGSLVANQSYPSNQKGHFEFKFDTKNELPGSYQFTVTSHCLEIHRYACTYKNQTLSIQLSNP
;
A
#
# COMPACT_ATOMS: atom_id res chain seq x y z
N MET A 1 -6.53 61.50 14.67
CA MET A 1 -5.44 60.56 15.00
C MET A 1 -5.90 59.14 15.29
N THR A 2 -7.17 58.85 15.28
CA THR A 2 -7.75 57.51 15.39
C THR A 2 -7.65 56.65 14.12
N ALA A 3 -7.46 57.23 12.96
CA ALA A 3 -7.38 56.54 11.68
C ALA A 3 -6.14 55.63 11.54
N LYS A 4 -4.98 56.02 12.06
CA LYS A 4 -3.74 55.22 11.97
C LYS A 4 -3.82 53.92 12.77
N LYS A 5 -4.55 53.89 13.86
CA LYS A 5 -4.70 52.76 14.74
C LYS A 5 -5.57 51.67 14.10
N ASN A 6 -6.57 52.10 13.33
CA ASN A 6 -7.48 51.17 12.64
C ASN A 6 -6.83 50.45 11.44
N TYR A 7 -5.93 51.15 10.74
CA TYR A 7 -5.18 50.52 9.61
C TYR A 7 -4.21 49.47 10.12
N LEU A 8 -3.57 49.70 11.27
CA LEU A 8 -2.63 48.71 11.84
C LEU A 8 -3.34 47.43 12.26
N ILE A 9 -4.51 47.54 12.89
CA ILE A 9 -5.32 46.39 13.29
C ILE A 9 -5.84 45.64 12.08
N SER A 10 -6.29 46.34 11.05
CA SER A 10 -6.75 45.73 9.82
C SER A 10 -5.63 44.97 9.09
N PHE A 11 -4.41 45.54 9.08
CA PHE A 11 -3.24 44.90 8.45
C PHE A 11 -2.80 43.64 9.23
N VAL A 12 -2.82 43.68 10.56
CA VAL A 12 -2.49 42.53 11.42
C VAL A 12 -3.51 41.40 11.24
N ILE A 13 -4.81 41.72 11.15
CA ILE A 13 -5.86 40.72 10.90
C ILE A 13 -5.68 40.08 9.54
N LEU A 14 -5.33 40.83 8.50
CA LEU A 14 -5.07 40.33 7.16
C LEU A 14 -3.86 39.37 7.15
N LEU A 15 -2.78 39.70 7.87
CA LEU A 15 -1.61 38.83 8.00
C LEU A 15 -1.91 37.53 8.75
N ILE A 16 -2.76 37.57 9.77
CA ILE A 16 -3.17 36.38 10.50
C ILE A 16 -4.01 35.46 9.62
N ILE A 17 -4.90 36.00 8.78
CA ILE A 17 -5.71 35.22 7.83
C ILE A 17 -4.81 34.58 6.77
N CYS A 18 -3.84 35.29 6.21
CA CYS A 18 -2.90 34.74 5.23
C CYS A 18 -1.99 33.66 5.81
N GLY A 19 -1.61 33.76 7.12
CA GLY A 19 -0.80 32.74 7.79
C GLY A 19 -1.56 31.47 8.13
N SER A 20 -2.89 31.49 8.04
CA SER A 20 -3.74 30.33 8.40
C SER A 20 -4.10 29.44 7.21
N ILE A 21 -3.73 29.80 5.97
CA ILE A 21 -3.94 28.96 4.80
C ILE A 21 -2.86 27.87 4.80
N LYS A 22 -3.15 26.82 5.53
CA LYS A 22 -2.39 25.57 5.38
C LYS A 22 -2.78 25.00 4.03
N ASN A 23 -1.85 24.98 3.10
CA ASN A 23 -2.00 24.23 1.87
C ASN A 23 -2.06 22.74 2.23
N SER A 24 -3.22 22.24 2.61
CA SER A 24 -3.43 20.82 2.75
C SER A 24 -3.70 20.25 1.37
N PHE A 25 -2.64 19.79 0.68
CA PHE A 25 -2.83 18.90 -0.46
C PHE A 25 -3.37 17.58 0.10
N ALA A 26 -4.62 17.23 -0.27
CA ALA A 26 -5.15 15.91 0.03
C ALA A 26 -4.28 14.88 -0.68
N THR A 27 -3.49 14.13 0.08
CA THR A 27 -2.68 13.03 -0.44
C THR A 27 -3.50 11.76 -0.38
N HIS A 28 -3.69 11.10 -1.53
CA HIS A 28 -4.27 9.76 -1.57
C HIS A 28 -3.26 8.75 -1.04
N ILE A 29 -3.74 7.75 -0.33
CA ILE A 29 -2.92 6.68 0.23
C ILE A 29 -3.48 5.35 -0.23
N SER A 30 -2.63 4.57 -0.91
CA SER A 30 -2.92 3.21 -1.35
C SER A 30 -2.06 2.23 -0.56
N GLN A 31 -2.67 1.27 0.12
CA GLN A 31 -1.94 0.26 0.89
C GLN A 31 -2.63 -1.11 0.82
N PRO A 32 -1.86 -2.19 0.66
CA PRO A 32 -2.41 -3.53 0.76
C PRO A 32 -2.57 -3.94 2.22
N VAL A 33 -3.63 -4.67 2.51
CA VAL A 33 -3.91 -5.24 3.83
C VAL A 33 -4.08 -6.75 3.67
N LEU A 34 -3.18 -7.53 4.28
CA LEU A 34 -3.30 -8.99 4.32
C LEU A 34 -4.31 -9.40 5.41
N ILE A 35 -5.15 -10.37 5.09
CA ILE A 35 -6.16 -10.90 6.00
C ILE A 35 -5.69 -12.26 6.52
N ASP A 36 -5.46 -12.36 7.84
CA ASP A 36 -5.07 -13.59 8.54
C ASP A 36 -4.06 -14.44 7.75
N PRO A 37 -2.89 -13.89 7.37
CA PRO A 37 -1.98 -14.60 6.49
C PRO A 37 -1.37 -15.81 7.17
N LYS A 38 -1.48 -16.97 6.52
CA LYS A 38 -0.75 -18.17 6.90
C LYS A 38 0.72 -17.99 6.50
N THR A 39 1.65 -18.33 7.40
CA THR A 39 3.09 -18.11 7.22
C THR A 39 3.90 -19.39 7.11
N HIS A 40 3.31 -20.53 7.42
CA HIS A 40 3.97 -21.84 7.38
C HIS A 40 3.26 -22.76 6.41
N PHE A 41 4.02 -23.31 5.48
CA PHE A 41 3.54 -24.24 4.46
C PHE A 41 4.50 -25.42 4.35
N THR A 42 4.03 -26.50 3.77
CA THR A 42 4.85 -27.65 3.42
C THR A 42 5.14 -27.62 1.93
N VAL A 43 6.36 -27.97 1.51
CA VAL A 43 6.69 -28.07 0.08
C VAL A 43 5.70 -29.01 -0.60
N GLY A 44 5.12 -28.57 -1.72
CA GLY A 44 4.02 -29.22 -2.41
C GLY A 44 2.68 -28.53 -2.20
N ASP A 45 2.53 -27.76 -1.11
CA ASP A 45 1.33 -26.96 -0.88
C ASP A 45 1.26 -25.79 -1.87
N THR A 46 0.05 -25.30 -2.09
CA THR A 46 -0.16 -24.00 -2.72
C THR A 46 -0.19 -22.92 -1.66
N VAL A 47 0.70 -21.94 -1.78
CA VAL A 47 0.64 -20.72 -0.96
C VAL A 47 -0.54 -19.89 -1.44
N VAL A 48 -1.46 -19.57 -0.55
CA VAL A 48 -2.60 -18.70 -0.82
C VAL A 48 -2.57 -17.56 0.19
N LEU A 49 -2.43 -16.35 -0.31
CA LEU A 49 -2.44 -15.13 0.50
C LEU A 49 -3.53 -14.20 -0.03
N SER A 50 -4.40 -13.77 0.86
CA SER A 50 -5.56 -12.94 0.52
C SER A 50 -5.52 -11.62 1.26
N GLY A 51 -6.14 -10.62 0.68
CA GLY A 51 -6.22 -9.31 1.29
C GLY A 51 -7.13 -8.38 0.51
N TRP A 52 -7.01 -7.11 0.83
CA TRP A 52 -7.74 -6.05 0.15
C TRP A 52 -6.86 -4.80 0.04
N VAL A 53 -7.23 -3.94 -0.88
CA VAL A 53 -6.56 -2.65 -1.05
C VAL A 53 -7.34 -1.60 -0.29
N GLU A 54 -6.67 -0.97 0.65
CA GLU A 54 -7.18 0.20 1.35
C GLU A 54 -6.71 1.46 0.61
N TYR A 55 -7.66 2.15 0.03
CA TYR A 55 -7.42 3.38 -0.70
C TYR A 55 -8.21 4.50 -0.02
N ASN A 56 -7.50 5.46 0.59
CA ASN A 56 -8.13 6.51 1.41
C ASN A 56 -9.08 5.94 2.47
N ALA A 57 -8.64 4.89 3.19
CA ALA A 57 -9.39 4.19 4.24
C ALA A 57 -10.66 3.45 3.76
N GLN A 58 -10.78 3.18 2.45
CA GLN A 58 -11.89 2.43 1.86
C GLN A 58 -11.36 1.32 0.94
N PRO A 59 -12.06 0.18 0.82
CA PRO A 59 -11.72 -0.82 -0.20
C PRO A 59 -11.83 -0.19 -1.61
N ALA A 60 -10.85 -0.47 -2.47
CA ALA A 60 -10.83 0.11 -3.80
C ALA A 60 -10.66 -0.96 -4.89
N PRO A 61 -11.54 -0.99 -5.89
CA PRO A 61 -11.41 -1.85 -7.06
C PRO A 61 -10.38 -1.28 -8.05
N ASP A 62 -9.91 -2.13 -8.95
CA ASP A 62 -9.05 -1.76 -10.08
C ASP A 62 -7.73 -1.07 -9.71
N VAL A 63 -7.26 -1.29 -8.49
CA VAL A 63 -5.95 -0.84 -8.05
C VAL A 63 -4.92 -1.89 -8.43
N LEU A 64 -3.92 -1.50 -9.23
CA LEU A 64 -2.86 -2.41 -9.62
C LEU A 64 -2.05 -2.84 -8.40
N LEU A 65 -1.85 -4.16 -8.29
CA LEU A 65 -1.03 -4.79 -7.26
C LEU A 65 0.16 -5.47 -7.92
N ASN A 66 1.31 -5.40 -7.26
CA ASN A 66 2.47 -6.21 -7.63
C ASN A 66 2.80 -7.16 -6.48
N PHE A 67 3.01 -8.42 -6.81
CA PHE A 67 3.34 -9.48 -5.87
C PHE A 67 4.70 -10.05 -6.21
N LYS A 68 5.59 -10.09 -5.22
CA LYS A 68 6.92 -10.70 -5.34
C LYS A 68 7.13 -11.74 -4.25
N LEU A 69 7.71 -12.86 -4.63
CA LEU A 69 8.16 -13.89 -3.70
C LEU A 69 9.65 -14.12 -3.96
N ILE A 70 10.46 -13.98 -2.91
CA ILE A 70 11.91 -14.00 -2.97
C ILE A 70 12.44 -15.04 -1.99
N ARG A 71 13.40 -15.87 -2.44
CA ARG A 71 14.13 -16.80 -1.57
C ARG A 71 15.09 -16.04 -0.65
N SER A 72 15.55 -16.73 0.40
CA SER A 72 16.54 -16.18 1.35
C SER A 72 17.88 -15.78 0.70
N ASP A 73 18.22 -16.35 -0.45
CA ASP A 73 19.40 -15.97 -1.23
C ASP A 73 19.19 -14.74 -2.11
N GLY A 74 17.99 -14.15 -2.08
CA GLY A 74 17.62 -12.99 -2.88
C GLY A 74 17.08 -13.32 -4.27
N SER A 75 17.01 -14.59 -4.68
CA SER A 75 16.49 -14.96 -5.98
C SER A 75 14.97 -14.81 -6.05
N LEU A 76 14.50 -14.26 -7.16
CA LEU A 76 13.07 -14.03 -7.40
C LEU A 76 12.40 -15.34 -7.83
N VAL A 77 11.36 -15.75 -7.11
CA VAL A 77 10.61 -16.97 -7.35
C VAL A 77 9.32 -16.67 -8.14
N ALA A 78 8.64 -15.61 -7.76
CA ALA A 78 7.42 -15.17 -8.43
C ALA A 78 7.37 -13.65 -8.49
N ASN A 79 6.84 -13.15 -9.59
CA ASN A 79 6.58 -11.73 -9.81
C ASN A 79 5.32 -11.63 -10.67
N GLN A 80 4.22 -11.26 -10.04
CA GLN A 80 2.90 -11.18 -10.67
C GLN A 80 2.32 -9.79 -10.46
N SER A 81 1.53 -9.32 -11.42
CA SER A 81 0.85 -8.02 -11.30
C SER A 81 -0.56 -8.15 -11.87
N TYR A 82 -1.55 -7.75 -11.09
CA TYR A 82 -2.95 -7.68 -11.51
C TYR A 82 -3.73 -6.74 -10.59
N PRO A 83 -4.88 -6.22 -11.05
CA PRO A 83 -5.67 -5.29 -10.26
C PRO A 83 -6.48 -6.00 -9.16
N SER A 84 -6.84 -5.24 -8.12
CA SER A 84 -7.86 -5.66 -7.16
C SER A 84 -9.20 -5.86 -7.86
N ASN A 85 -10.03 -6.76 -7.31
CA ASN A 85 -11.35 -7.05 -7.87
C ASN A 85 -12.36 -5.93 -7.57
N GLN A 86 -13.61 -6.10 -7.98
CA GLN A 86 -14.65 -5.10 -7.79
C GLN A 86 -14.97 -4.79 -6.33
N LYS A 87 -14.65 -5.69 -5.42
CA LYS A 87 -14.78 -5.48 -3.96
C LYS A 87 -13.51 -4.93 -3.30
N GLY A 88 -12.47 -4.66 -4.09
CA GLY A 88 -11.17 -4.21 -3.60
C GLY A 88 -10.28 -5.33 -3.07
N HIS A 89 -10.62 -6.59 -3.28
CA HIS A 89 -9.89 -7.74 -2.78
C HIS A 89 -8.87 -8.26 -3.78
N PHE A 90 -7.88 -8.99 -3.27
CA PHE A 90 -6.91 -9.72 -4.06
C PHE A 90 -6.64 -11.09 -3.45
N GLU A 91 -6.15 -12.00 -4.28
CA GLU A 91 -5.65 -13.31 -3.87
C GLU A 91 -4.38 -13.61 -4.66
N PHE A 92 -3.32 -13.95 -3.95
CA PHE A 92 -2.07 -14.43 -4.52
C PHE A 92 -1.98 -15.94 -4.33
N LYS A 93 -1.68 -16.67 -5.39
CA LYS A 93 -1.46 -18.12 -5.36
C LYS A 93 -0.11 -18.46 -5.95
N PHE A 94 0.59 -19.38 -5.30
CA PHE A 94 1.87 -19.87 -5.75
C PHE A 94 2.02 -21.36 -5.40
N ASP A 95 2.31 -22.17 -6.41
CA ASP A 95 2.56 -23.60 -6.24
C ASP A 95 4.01 -23.82 -5.82
N THR A 96 4.22 -24.47 -4.67
CA THR A 96 5.54 -24.72 -4.10
C THR A 96 6.13 -26.06 -4.52
N LYS A 97 5.51 -26.79 -5.42
CA LYS A 97 5.88 -28.15 -5.82
C LYS A 97 7.35 -28.29 -6.23
N ASN A 98 7.90 -27.29 -6.91
CA ASN A 98 9.28 -27.30 -7.38
C ASN A 98 10.21 -26.43 -6.53
N GLU A 99 9.77 -26.03 -5.33
CA GLU A 99 10.54 -25.16 -4.45
C GLU A 99 11.30 -25.97 -3.40
N LEU A 100 12.35 -25.36 -2.87
CA LEU A 100 13.14 -25.91 -1.78
C LEU A 100 12.58 -25.45 -0.43
N PRO A 101 12.73 -26.28 0.64
CA PRO A 101 12.44 -25.82 1.99
C PRO A 101 13.29 -24.60 2.36
N GLY A 102 12.77 -23.75 3.21
CA GLY A 102 13.48 -22.57 3.70
C GLY A 102 12.58 -21.34 3.88
N SER A 103 13.23 -20.22 4.09
CA SER A 103 12.57 -18.92 4.26
C SER A 103 12.37 -18.22 2.93
N TYR A 104 11.19 -17.65 2.78
CA TYR A 104 10.80 -16.83 1.63
C TYR A 104 10.24 -15.50 2.13
N GLN A 105 10.45 -14.47 1.36
CA GLN A 105 9.87 -13.16 1.64
C GLN A 105 8.84 -12.82 0.57
N PHE A 106 7.61 -12.62 1.01
CA PHE A 106 6.52 -12.14 0.18
C PHE A 106 6.37 -10.63 0.34
N THR A 107 6.23 -9.92 -0.76
CA THR A 107 5.94 -8.49 -0.74
C THR A 107 4.80 -8.19 -1.70
N VAL A 108 3.77 -7.53 -1.21
CA VAL A 108 2.69 -6.99 -2.02
C VAL A 108 2.75 -5.47 -1.99
N THR A 109 2.70 -4.85 -3.16
CA THR A 109 2.69 -3.40 -3.33
C THR A 109 1.39 -3.01 -4.02
N SER A 110 0.63 -2.08 -3.43
CA SER A 110 -0.51 -1.48 -4.10
C SER A 110 -0.08 -0.16 -4.75
N HIS A 111 -0.42 0.02 -6.02
CA HIS A 111 -0.13 1.26 -6.74
C HIS A 111 -1.24 2.28 -6.58
N CYS A 112 -0.99 3.49 -7.05
CA CYS A 112 -2.00 4.54 -7.09
C CYS A 112 -2.85 4.43 -8.36
N LEU A 113 -4.11 4.84 -8.27
CA LEU A 113 -4.94 5.03 -9.46
C LEU A 113 -4.30 6.10 -10.35
N GLU A 114 -4.35 5.89 -11.66
CA GLU A 114 -3.70 6.78 -12.64
C GLU A 114 -4.18 8.23 -12.51
N ILE A 115 -5.46 8.44 -12.20
CA ILE A 115 -6.04 9.76 -11.99
C ILE A 115 -5.45 10.51 -10.80
N HIS A 116 -4.80 9.81 -9.87
CA HIS A 116 -4.22 10.37 -8.64
C HIS A 116 -2.69 10.36 -8.64
N ARG A 117 -2.03 9.98 -9.73
CA ARG A 117 -0.58 9.70 -9.77
C ARG A 117 0.32 10.80 -9.21
N TYR A 118 -0.09 12.06 -9.26
CA TYR A 118 0.68 13.20 -8.77
C TYR A 118 0.39 13.57 -7.31
N ALA A 119 -0.62 12.95 -6.69
CA ALA A 119 -1.07 13.26 -5.34
C ALA A 119 -1.40 11.99 -4.56
N CYS A 120 -0.57 10.95 -4.71
CA CYS A 120 -0.80 9.67 -4.07
C CYS A 120 0.50 9.06 -3.56
N THR A 121 0.43 8.48 -2.37
CA THR A 121 1.48 7.65 -1.79
C THR A 121 1.03 6.20 -1.83
N TYR A 122 1.85 5.33 -2.38
CA TYR A 122 1.60 3.89 -2.35
C TYR A 122 2.50 3.20 -1.33
N LYS A 123 2.01 2.10 -0.77
CA LYS A 123 2.71 1.34 0.25
C LYS A 123 2.79 -0.13 -0.13
N ASN A 124 3.68 -0.84 0.55
CA ASN A 124 3.80 -2.28 0.44
C ASN A 124 3.62 -2.94 1.81
N GLN A 125 3.38 -4.24 1.79
CA GLN A 125 3.40 -5.10 2.96
C GLN A 125 4.27 -6.30 2.68
N THR A 126 5.12 -6.65 3.65
CA THR A 126 6.05 -7.77 3.57
C THR A 126 5.70 -8.82 4.60
N LEU A 127 5.81 -10.08 4.21
CA LEU A 127 5.53 -11.24 5.06
C LEU A 127 6.63 -12.28 4.89
N SER A 128 7.15 -12.79 6.00
CA SER A 128 8.07 -13.94 5.99
C SER A 128 7.27 -15.24 5.95
N ILE A 129 7.61 -16.10 4.99
CA ILE A 129 6.98 -17.41 4.79
C ILE A 129 8.03 -18.50 4.98
N GLN A 130 7.65 -19.57 5.69
CA GLN A 130 8.47 -20.75 5.90
C GLN A 130 7.91 -21.92 5.12
N LEU A 131 8.74 -22.57 4.29
CA LEU A 131 8.45 -23.85 3.67
C LEU A 131 9.22 -24.94 4.39
N SER A 132 8.49 -25.95 4.87
CA SER A 132 9.05 -27.12 5.51
C SER A 132 9.11 -28.32 4.56
N ASN A 133 9.97 -29.27 4.86
CA ASN A 133 9.97 -30.55 4.15
C ASN A 133 8.62 -31.26 4.32
N PRO A 134 8.18 -31.98 3.28
CA PRO A 134 6.96 -32.79 3.36
C PRO A 134 7.10 -33.94 4.33
#